data_2b5403d463a3ef06ded6b3b444815b75
#
_entry.id   2b5403d463a3ef06ded6b3b444815b75
#
_cell.length_a   1.000
_cell.length_b   1.000
_cell.length_c   1.000
_cell.angle_alpha   90.00
_cell.angle_beta   90.00
_cell.angle_gamma   90.00
#
_symmetry.space_group_name_H-M   'P 1'
#
loop_
_entity.id
_entity.type
_entity.pdbx_description
1 polymer ?
#
loop_
_entity_poly.entity_id
_entity_poly.type
_entity_poly.pdbx_seq_one_letter_code
_entity_poly.pdbx_strand_id
1 'polypeptide(L)'
;VKDAKGSAMKYVVNQTMMRIDLDKPLKSGQKISFSIKWWYNIVNYQVQANNGRSGYEEFKDGNRLYVIAQFFPRMAVYNDVEGWQNMQFWGSGEFALAFGDYEVNITVPADHVMEATGSLQNRSEVYTPAQVKRWELAEKTFDKPVVIVTQEEATAKESSFSDQKKTWRFKAQNVRDFGFSTSRKFIIDAMAVDLPSNKPLAISIYPKEANP
;
A
#
# COMPACT_ATOMS: atom_id res chain seq x y z
N VAL A 1 3.51 -14.21 -16.46
CA VAL A 1 2.05 -14.26 -16.33
C VAL A 1 1.60 -15.72 -16.42
N LYS A 2 0.71 -16.15 -15.54
CA LYS A 2 0.16 -17.51 -15.53
C LYS A 2 -1.36 -17.47 -15.34
N ASP A 3 -2.05 -18.41 -15.97
CA ASP A 3 -3.49 -18.61 -15.75
C ASP A 3 -3.79 -19.22 -14.37
N ALA A 4 -5.08 -19.42 -14.07
CA ALA A 4 -5.53 -20.04 -12.82
C ALA A 4 -5.04 -21.48 -12.59
N LYS A 5 -4.59 -22.17 -13.64
CA LYS A 5 -4.02 -23.54 -13.58
C LYS A 5 -2.49 -23.53 -13.46
N GLY A 6 -1.88 -22.36 -13.48
CA GLY A 6 -0.42 -22.17 -13.43
C GLY A 6 0.28 -22.27 -14.78
N SER A 7 -0.46 -22.41 -15.90
CA SER A 7 0.09 -22.44 -17.25
C SER A 7 0.51 -21.05 -17.70
N ALA A 8 1.59 -20.96 -18.49
CA ALA A 8 2.06 -19.70 -19.02
C ALA A 8 1.05 -19.08 -19.99
N MET A 9 0.78 -17.79 -19.84
CA MET A 9 -0.04 -17.02 -20.77
C MET A 9 0.85 -16.20 -21.70
N LYS A 10 0.41 -16.00 -22.94
CA LYS A 10 1.09 -15.11 -23.89
C LYS A 10 0.84 -13.66 -23.50
N TYR A 11 1.89 -12.87 -23.48
CA TYR A 11 1.80 -11.44 -23.22
C TYR A 11 2.90 -10.66 -23.94
N VAL A 12 2.67 -9.39 -24.16
CA VAL A 12 3.64 -8.45 -24.71
C VAL A 12 3.69 -7.23 -23.81
N VAL A 13 4.89 -6.81 -23.45
CA VAL A 13 5.11 -5.54 -22.75
C VAL A 13 5.59 -4.51 -23.77
N ASN A 14 4.87 -3.41 -23.87
CA ASN A 14 5.22 -2.26 -24.68
C ASN A 14 5.29 -1.04 -23.78
N GLN A 15 6.49 -0.65 -23.40
CA GLN A 15 6.78 0.44 -22.47
C GLN A 15 5.99 0.28 -21.14
N THR A 16 5.00 1.14 -20.88
CA THR A 16 4.20 1.13 -19.64
C THR A 16 2.95 0.24 -19.72
N MET A 17 2.69 -0.39 -20.87
CA MET A 17 1.52 -1.22 -21.09
C MET A 17 1.87 -2.69 -21.31
N MET A 18 1.11 -3.58 -20.67
CA MET A 18 1.19 -5.02 -20.91
C MET A 18 -0.14 -5.52 -21.49
N ARG A 19 -0.06 -6.19 -22.66
CA ARG A 19 -1.19 -6.89 -23.25
C ARG A 19 -1.08 -8.38 -22.98
N ILE A 20 -2.13 -8.98 -22.45
CA ILE A 20 -2.26 -10.42 -22.25
C ILE A 20 -3.26 -10.93 -23.28
N ASP A 21 -2.83 -11.85 -24.15
CA ASP A 21 -3.68 -12.45 -25.17
C ASP A 21 -4.41 -13.66 -24.58
N LEU A 22 -5.74 -13.63 -24.60
CA LEU A 22 -6.58 -14.74 -24.13
C LEU A 22 -6.81 -15.73 -25.26
N ASP A 23 -6.71 -17.03 -24.98
CA ASP A 23 -6.97 -18.10 -25.97
C ASP A 23 -8.42 -18.07 -26.48
N LYS A 24 -9.35 -17.58 -25.64
CA LYS A 24 -10.77 -17.41 -26.00
C LYS A 24 -11.26 -16.06 -25.46
N PRO A 25 -12.12 -15.36 -26.21
CA PRO A 25 -12.73 -14.11 -25.73
C PRO A 25 -13.51 -14.33 -24.43
N LEU A 26 -13.36 -13.41 -23.50
CA LEU A 26 -14.15 -13.36 -22.27
C LEU A 26 -15.56 -12.84 -22.59
N LYS A 27 -16.58 -13.65 -22.38
CA LYS A 27 -17.99 -13.29 -22.62
C LYS A 27 -18.58 -12.56 -21.41
N SER A 28 -19.66 -11.80 -21.62
CA SER A 28 -20.39 -11.14 -20.55
C SER A 28 -20.75 -12.11 -19.41
N GLY A 29 -20.55 -11.68 -18.17
CA GLY A 29 -20.79 -12.49 -16.97
C GLY A 29 -19.69 -13.51 -16.64
N GLN A 30 -18.70 -13.72 -17.52
CA GLN A 30 -17.59 -14.62 -17.24
C GLN A 30 -16.49 -13.92 -16.42
N LYS A 31 -15.73 -14.72 -15.69
CA LYS A 31 -14.57 -14.31 -14.92
C LYS A 31 -13.31 -14.98 -15.44
N ILE A 32 -12.20 -14.27 -15.37
CA ILE A 32 -10.87 -14.80 -15.61
C ILE A 32 -10.00 -14.52 -14.38
N SER A 33 -9.13 -15.48 -14.04
CA SER A 33 -8.12 -15.32 -13.01
C SER A 33 -6.74 -15.60 -13.62
N PHE A 34 -5.79 -14.75 -13.29
CA PHE A 34 -4.40 -14.92 -13.69
C PHE A 34 -3.48 -14.36 -12.61
N SER A 35 -2.22 -14.75 -12.64
CA SER A 35 -1.18 -14.26 -11.73
C SER A 35 -0.05 -13.60 -12.51
N ILE A 36 0.50 -12.55 -11.92
CA ILE A 36 1.68 -11.85 -12.43
C ILE A 36 2.73 -11.87 -11.33
N LYS A 37 3.98 -12.22 -11.66
CA LYS A 37 5.14 -12.01 -10.78
C LYS A 37 5.98 -10.92 -11.39
N TRP A 38 6.25 -9.88 -10.58
CA TRP A 38 7.07 -8.73 -10.99
C TRP A 38 8.01 -8.32 -9.86
N TRP A 39 8.95 -7.50 -10.18
CA TRP A 39 9.85 -6.83 -9.23
C TRP A 39 10.32 -5.50 -9.82
N TYR A 40 10.73 -4.59 -8.98
CA TYR A 40 11.36 -3.33 -9.35
C TYR A 40 12.24 -2.81 -8.21
N ASN A 41 13.19 -1.94 -8.52
CA ASN A 41 14.02 -1.28 -7.54
C ASN A 41 13.26 -0.08 -6.96
N ILE A 42 13.14 -0.01 -5.64
CA ILE A 42 12.60 1.17 -4.96
C ILE A 42 13.67 2.26 -5.01
N VAL A 43 13.31 3.43 -5.55
CA VAL A 43 14.24 4.53 -5.77
C VAL A 43 14.41 5.38 -4.50
N ASN A 44 15.59 5.98 -4.35
CA ASN A 44 15.85 6.99 -3.34
C ASN A 44 15.41 8.37 -3.88
N TYR A 45 14.43 9.00 -3.24
CA TYR A 45 13.90 10.31 -3.64
C TYR A 45 14.93 11.44 -3.56
N GLN A 46 15.94 11.33 -2.68
CA GLN A 46 17.00 12.33 -2.53
C GLN A 46 17.98 12.33 -3.70
N VAL A 47 18.13 11.17 -4.38
CA VAL A 47 19.03 11.00 -5.53
C VAL A 47 18.29 11.14 -6.85
N GLN A 48 17.06 10.66 -6.91
CA GLN A 48 16.24 10.64 -8.11
C GLN A 48 14.91 11.36 -7.85
N ALA A 49 14.96 12.68 -7.75
CA ALA A 49 13.77 13.51 -7.64
C ALA A 49 12.82 13.29 -8.84
N ASN A 50 11.54 13.21 -8.58
CA ASN A 50 10.45 13.05 -9.57
C ASN A 50 10.34 11.68 -10.27
N ASN A 51 10.87 10.60 -9.70
CA ASN A 51 10.84 9.28 -10.31
C ASN A 51 9.68 8.39 -9.81
N GLY A 52 8.45 8.88 -9.94
CA GLY A 52 7.27 8.07 -9.72
C GLY A 52 6.67 8.18 -8.31
N ARG A 53 5.76 7.25 -8.00
CA ARG A 53 4.95 7.23 -6.78
C ARG A 53 5.42 6.19 -5.75
N SER A 54 6.58 5.58 -5.98
CA SER A 54 7.19 4.61 -5.08
C SER A 54 8.66 4.96 -4.86
N GLY A 55 9.04 5.17 -3.61
CA GLY A 55 10.41 5.50 -3.26
C GLY A 55 10.66 5.48 -1.77
N TYR A 56 11.86 5.85 -1.37
CA TYR A 56 12.23 6.04 0.01
C TYR A 56 13.05 7.30 0.22
N GLU A 57 12.98 7.82 1.43
CA GLU A 57 13.88 8.82 1.96
C GLU A 57 14.81 8.17 2.97
N GLU A 58 16.09 8.55 2.96
CA GLU A 58 17.08 8.07 3.92
C GLU A 58 17.43 9.17 4.92
N PHE A 59 17.32 8.86 6.20
CA PHE A 59 17.67 9.76 7.28
C PHE A 59 19.17 9.69 7.59
N LYS A 60 19.69 10.71 8.30
CA LYS A 60 21.11 10.79 8.69
C LYS A 60 21.60 9.60 9.53
N ASP A 61 20.68 8.93 10.21
CA ASP A 61 20.94 7.74 11.03
C ASP A 61 20.90 6.42 10.24
N GLY A 62 20.74 6.48 8.90
CA GLY A 62 20.67 5.33 8.01
C GLY A 62 19.31 4.65 7.97
N ASN A 63 18.33 5.12 8.72
CA ASN A 63 16.95 4.64 8.63
C ASN A 63 16.29 5.15 7.35
N ARG A 64 15.26 4.42 6.90
CA ARG A 64 14.52 4.74 5.70
C ARG A 64 13.03 4.80 5.95
N LEU A 65 12.38 5.74 5.30
CA LEU A 65 10.94 5.86 5.21
C LEU A 65 10.53 5.54 3.76
N TYR A 66 9.67 4.55 3.60
CA TYR A 66 9.18 4.12 2.31
C TYR A 66 7.74 4.62 2.11
N VAL A 67 7.49 5.24 0.95
CA VAL A 67 6.14 5.56 0.47
C VAL A 67 5.94 4.81 -0.84
N ILE A 68 4.97 3.93 -0.88
CA ILE A 68 4.79 2.99 -1.97
C ILE A 68 3.35 3.09 -2.49
N ALA A 69 3.22 3.63 -3.69
CA ALA A 69 1.96 3.70 -4.43
C ALA A 69 2.21 3.37 -5.90
N GLN A 70 1.17 2.97 -6.63
CA GLN A 70 1.27 2.60 -8.05
C GLN A 70 2.37 1.55 -8.32
N PHE A 71 2.49 0.56 -7.46
CA PHE A 71 3.60 -0.40 -7.42
C PHE A 71 3.30 -1.75 -8.08
N PHE A 72 2.10 -1.96 -8.56
CA PHE A 72 1.64 -3.23 -9.15
C PHE A 72 0.97 -2.99 -10.51
N PRO A 73 0.99 -3.98 -11.42
CA PRO A 73 0.27 -3.92 -12.68
C PRO A 73 -1.25 -3.81 -12.44
N ARG A 74 -1.89 -2.83 -13.07
CA ARG A 74 -3.33 -2.58 -12.96
C ARG A 74 -4.02 -2.78 -14.28
N MET A 75 -5.32 -3.16 -14.23
CA MET A 75 -6.13 -3.26 -15.43
C MET A 75 -6.35 -1.88 -16.03
N ALA A 76 -6.16 -1.77 -17.34
CA ALA A 76 -6.59 -0.60 -18.09
C ALA A 76 -8.11 -0.48 -18.00
N VAL A 77 -8.62 0.74 -17.89
CA VAL A 77 -10.05 1.00 -17.90
C VAL A 77 -10.58 0.86 -19.32
N TYR A 78 -11.76 0.28 -19.48
CA TYR A 78 -12.54 0.32 -20.70
C TYR A 78 -13.78 1.20 -20.48
N ASN A 79 -14.00 2.14 -21.36
CA ASN A 79 -15.20 2.97 -21.37
C ASN A 79 -15.79 3.10 -22.78
N ASP A 80 -16.98 3.67 -22.87
CA ASP A 80 -17.74 3.82 -24.11
C ASP A 80 -17.27 4.99 -25.01
N VAL A 81 -16.41 5.88 -24.48
CA VAL A 81 -15.89 7.04 -25.21
C VAL A 81 -14.63 6.67 -25.98
N GLU A 82 -13.66 6.04 -25.33
CA GLU A 82 -12.32 5.79 -25.89
C GLU A 82 -12.00 4.29 -26.01
N GLY A 83 -12.89 3.40 -25.56
CA GLY A 83 -12.60 1.98 -25.44
C GLY A 83 -11.56 1.68 -24.38
N TRP A 84 -10.54 0.90 -24.69
CA TRP A 84 -9.43 0.63 -23.78
C TRP A 84 -8.52 1.85 -23.61
N GLN A 85 -8.39 2.32 -22.37
CA GLN A 85 -7.44 3.39 -22.02
C GLN A 85 -6.04 2.78 -21.88
N ASN A 86 -5.42 2.49 -23.01
CA ASN A 86 -4.11 1.85 -23.12
C ASN A 86 -3.00 2.77 -23.62
N MET A 87 -3.18 4.08 -23.43
CA MET A 87 -2.14 5.06 -23.75
C MET A 87 -0.92 4.85 -22.85
N GLN A 88 0.26 5.14 -23.41
CA GLN A 88 1.51 5.11 -22.67
C GLN A 88 1.55 6.23 -21.63
N PHE A 89 2.24 6.00 -20.53
CA PHE A 89 2.54 7.06 -19.57
C PHE A 89 3.79 7.85 -20.02
N TRP A 90 3.60 9.13 -20.28
CA TRP A 90 4.65 10.02 -20.78
C TRP A 90 5.22 10.96 -19.70
N GLY A 91 5.03 10.66 -18.43
CA GLY A 91 5.56 11.44 -17.30
C GLY A 91 4.57 12.47 -16.73
N SER A 92 3.46 12.72 -17.36
CA SER A 92 2.38 13.59 -16.88
C SER A 92 1.02 13.02 -17.24
N GLY A 93 0.00 13.43 -16.51
CA GLY A 93 -1.37 12.96 -16.67
C GLY A 93 -1.76 11.89 -15.68
N GLU A 94 -3.06 11.70 -15.51
CA GLU A 94 -3.65 10.72 -14.60
C GLU A 94 -4.45 9.69 -15.39
N PHE A 95 -4.40 8.43 -14.96
CA PHE A 95 -5.22 7.39 -15.53
C PHE A 95 -6.50 7.20 -14.74
N ALA A 96 -7.61 6.97 -15.42
CA ALA A 96 -8.80 6.45 -14.78
C ALA A 96 -8.51 5.04 -14.23
N LEU A 97 -9.03 4.74 -13.05
CA LEU A 97 -8.86 3.45 -12.40
C LEU A 97 -10.23 2.85 -12.09
N ALA A 98 -10.40 1.57 -12.40
CA ALA A 98 -11.57 0.82 -11.98
C ALA A 98 -11.55 0.58 -10.47
N PHE A 99 -12.72 0.60 -9.85
CA PHE A 99 -12.86 0.16 -8.46
C PHE A 99 -12.71 -1.35 -8.37
N GLY A 100 -12.12 -1.82 -7.28
CA GLY A 100 -11.94 -3.23 -7.01
C GLY A 100 -11.72 -3.52 -5.54
N ASP A 101 -11.72 -4.79 -5.20
CA ASP A 101 -11.41 -5.29 -3.87
C ASP A 101 -9.97 -5.77 -3.84
N TYR A 102 -9.28 -5.49 -2.73
CA TYR A 102 -7.87 -5.81 -2.53
C TYR A 102 -7.67 -6.64 -1.26
N GLU A 103 -6.92 -7.72 -1.39
CA GLU A 103 -6.32 -8.44 -0.28
C GLU A 103 -4.81 -8.40 -0.45
N VAL A 104 -4.11 -7.71 0.44
CA VAL A 104 -2.68 -7.41 0.29
C VAL A 104 -1.90 -7.87 1.50
N ASN A 105 -0.86 -8.67 1.26
CA ASN A 105 0.08 -9.12 2.27
C ASN A 105 1.43 -8.45 2.03
N ILE A 106 1.90 -7.66 3.01
CA ILE A 106 3.14 -6.90 2.91
C ILE A 106 4.12 -7.41 3.95
N THR A 107 5.24 -7.93 3.49
CA THR A 107 6.29 -8.47 4.37
C THR A 107 7.45 -7.48 4.43
N VAL A 108 7.76 -7.00 5.62
CA VAL A 108 8.81 -6.01 5.91
C VAL A 108 9.65 -6.47 7.10
N PRO A 109 10.80 -5.81 7.41
CA PRO A 109 11.53 -6.07 8.65
C PRO A 109 10.62 -6.00 9.88
N ALA A 110 10.85 -6.84 10.86
CA ALA A 110 9.96 -6.97 12.02
C ALA A 110 9.88 -5.74 12.92
N ASP A 111 10.87 -4.86 12.83
CA ASP A 111 10.94 -3.57 13.52
C ASP A 111 10.22 -2.43 12.80
N HIS A 112 9.78 -2.63 11.55
CA HIS A 112 8.97 -1.67 10.82
C HIS A 112 7.54 -1.59 11.34
N VAL A 113 6.98 -0.39 11.25
CA VAL A 113 5.56 -0.10 11.43
C VAL A 113 5.02 0.42 10.11
N MET A 114 3.75 0.20 9.81
CA MET A 114 3.15 0.66 8.57
C MET A 114 1.67 0.98 8.72
N GLU A 115 1.20 1.76 7.77
CA GLU A 115 -0.21 1.91 7.43
C GLU A 115 -0.40 1.79 5.92
N ALA A 116 -1.59 1.36 5.53
CA ALA A 116 -1.94 1.09 4.14
C ALA A 116 -3.41 1.36 3.87
N THR A 117 -3.77 1.38 2.59
CA THR A 117 -5.17 1.42 2.16
C THR A 117 -5.95 0.23 2.75
N GLY A 118 -7.13 0.50 3.29
CA GLY A 118 -8.04 -0.52 3.81
C GLY A 118 -7.88 -0.79 5.31
N SER A 119 -8.25 -1.98 5.74
CA SER A 119 -8.27 -2.38 7.15
C SER A 119 -7.25 -3.47 7.43
N LEU A 120 -6.44 -3.30 8.46
CA LEU A 120 -5.49 -4.30 8.94
C LEU A 120 -6.21 -5.49 9.57
N GLN A 121 -5.91 -6.70 9.09
CA GLN A 121 -6.59 -7.93 9.48
C GLN A 121 -5.91 -8.70 10.61
N ASN A 122 -4.64 -8.42 10.88
CA ASN A 122 -3.83 -9.19 11.84
C ASN A 122 -3.12 -8.30 12.87
N ARG A 123 -3.85 -7.32 13.39
CA ARG A 123 -3.34 -6.32 14.34
C ARG A 123 -2.55 -6.93 15.51
N SER A 124 -3.07 -7.99 16.12
CA SER A 124 -2.44 -8.67 17.26
C SER A 124 -1.14 -9.42 16.92
N GLU A 125 -0.87 -9.68 15.63
CA GLU A 125 0.37 -10.35 15.20
C GLU A 125 1.50 -9.34 14.93
N VAL A 126 1.16 -8.09 14.60
CA VAL A 126 2.13 -7.08 14.13
C VAL A 126 2.35 -5.95 15.12
N TYR A 127 1.42 -5.72 16.03
CA TYR A 127 1.52 -4.76 17.11
C TYR A 127 1.71 -5.44 18.48
N THR A 128 2.32 -4.73 19.43
CA THR A 128 2.41 -5.19 20.82
C THR A 128 1.03 -5.16 21.50
N PRO A 129 0.81 -5.94 22.58
CA PRO A 129 -0.45 -5.90 23.32
C PRO A 129 -0.84 -4.49 23.82
N ALA A 130 0.14 -3.67 24.18
CA ALA A 130 -0.11 -2.28 24.58
C ALA A 130 -0.60 -1.41 23.40
N GLN A 131 0.00 -1.56 22.24
CA GLN A 131 -0.42 -0.85 21.02
C GLN A 131 -1.81 -1.31 20.55
N VAL A 132 -2.12 -2.62 20.65
CA VAL A 132 -3.47 -3.12 20.36
C VAL A 132 -4.53 -2.46 21.25
N LYS A 133 -4.27 -2.35 22.56
CA LYS A 133 -5.20 -1.63 23.48
C LYS A 133 -5.37 -0.15 23.12
N ARG A 134 -4.30 0.51 22.67
CA ARG A 134 -4.40 1.91 22.19
C ARG A 134 -5.25 2.03 20.93
N TRP A 135 -5.17 1.07 20.00
CA TRP A 135 -6.06 0.99 18.85
C TRP A 135 -7.52 0.84 19.27
N GLU A 136 -7.83 -0.06 20.20
CA GLU A 136 -9.18 -0.26 20.74
C GLU A 136 -9.73 1.00 21.43
N LEU A 137 -8.86 1.78 22.04
CA LEU A 137 -9.21 3.08 22.62
C LEU A 137 -9.48 4.11 21.51
N ALA A 138 -8.62 4.20 20.50
CA ALA A 138 -8.77 5.13 19.38
C ALA A 138 -10.10 4.93 18.63
N GLU A 139 -10.56 3.69 18.48
CA GLU A 139 -11.85 3.35 17.85
C GLU A 139 -13.10 3.90 18.61
N LYS A 140 -12.90 4.33 19.86
CA LYS A 140 -13.95 4.86 20.75
C LYS A 140 -13.73 6.33 21.15
N THR A 141 -12.67 6.95 20.66
CA THR A 141 -12.27 8.33 21.01
C THR A 141 -12.51 9.24 19.81
N PHE A 142 -13.36 10.26 19.97
CA PHE A 142 -13.82 11.15 18.91
C PHE A 142 -13.35 12.60 19.07
N ASP A 143 -12.76 12.97 20.19
CA ASP A 143 -12.44 14.34 20.56
C ASP A 143 -10.95 14.67 20.41
N LYS A 144 -10.09 13.65 20.46
CA LYS A 144 -8.63 13.82 20.35
C LYS A 144 -7.96 12.54 19.86
N PRO A 145 -6.82 12.66 19.15
CA PRO A 145 -6.03 11.49 18.75
C PRO A 145 -5.49 10.71 19.95
N VAL A 146 -5.48 9.40 19.81
CA VAL A 146 -4.81 8.46 20.72
C VAL A 146 -3.50 8.04 20.06
N VAL A 147 -2.38 8.22 20.77
CA VAL A 147 -1.06 7.80 20.27
C VAL A 147 -0.96 6.29 20.35
N ILE A 148 -0.84 5.62 19.22
CA ILE A 148 -0.77 4.18 19.06
C ILE A 148 0.67 3.69 19.20
N VAL A 149 1.59 4.28 18.44
CA VAL A 149 3.03 4.06 18.53
C VAL A 149 3.64 5.36 19.01
N THR A 150 4.26 5.34 20.20
CA THR A 150 4.84 6.55 20.78
C THR A 150 6.19 6.88 20.15
N GLN A 151 6.66 8.13 20.33
CA GLN A 151 7.98 8.54 19.86
C GLN A 151 9.10 7.72 20.53
N GLU A 152 8.97 7.37 21.82
CA GLU A 152 9.92 6.55 22.54
C GLU A 152 9.99 5.14 21.96
N GLU A 153 8.83 4.52 21.63
CA GLU A 153 8.74 3.20 21.00
C GLU A 153 9.35 3.23 19.58
N ALA A 154 9.14 4.29 18.81
CA ALA A 154 9.75 4.48 17.50
C ALA A 154 11.27 4.67 17.62
N THR A 155 11.73 5.55 18.52
CA THR A 155 13.16 5.78 18.75
C THR A 155 13.89 4.52 19.18
N ALA A 156 13.29 3.68 20.02
CA ALA A 156 13.87 2.40 20.41
C ALA A 156 14.08 1.43 19.24
N LYS A 157 13.28 1.55 18.16
CA LYS A 157 13.41 0.73 16.96
C LYS A 157 14.45 1.25 15.96
N GLU A 158 14.83 2.53 16.04
CA GLU A 158 15.75 3.16 15.09
C GLU A 158 17.11 2.47 15.01
N SER A 159 17.55 1.83 16.08
CA SER A 159 18.83 1.09 16.15
C SER A 159 18.69 -0.43 16.08
N SER A 160 17.49 -0.98 15.91
CA SER A 160 17.28 -2.43 15.99
C SER A 160 17.70 -3.20 14.74
N PHE A 161 17.50 -2.64 13.54
CA PHE A 161 17.87 -3.22 12.24
C PHE A 161 17.60 -4.72 12.15
N SER A 162 16.37 -5.15 12.45
CA SER A 162 16.00 -6.55 12.57
C SER A 162 16.14 -7.31 11.27
N ASP A 163 16.79 -8.47 11.28
CA ASP A 163 16.82 -9.45 10.19
C ASP A 163 15.53 -10.29 10.12
N GLN A 164 14.74 -10.29 11.18
CA GLN A 164 13.45 -10.95 11.20
C GLN A 164 12.44 -10.16 10.34
N LYS A 165 11.44 -10.86 9.84
CA LYS A 165 10.37 -10.28 9.02
C LYS A 165 9.02 -10.54 9.65
N LYS A 166 8.08 -9.63 9.43
CA LYS A 166 6.65 -9.83 9.74
C LYS A 166 5.79 -9.43 8.56
N THR A 167 4.61 -10.05 8.47
CA THR A 167 3.66 -9.83 7.38
C THR A 167 2.43 -9.12 7.91
N TRP A 168 2.13 -8.00 7.30
CA TRP A 168 0.94 -7.20 7.51
C TRP A 168 -0.12 -7.59 6.48
N ARG A 169 -1.36 -7.85 6.91
CA ARG A 169 -2.45 -8.28 6.03
C ARG A 169 -3.55 -7.24 6.00
N PHE A 170 -3.79 -6.68 4.83
CA PHE A 170 -4.81 -5.64 4.62
C PHE A 170 -5.91 -6.13 3.68
N LYS A 171 -7.13 -5.62 3.93
CA LYS A 171 -8.27 -5.74 3.02
C LYS A 171 -8.87 -4.38 2.76
N ALA A 172 -9.13 -4.09 1.49
CA ALA A 172 -9.84 -2.89 1.07
C ALA A 172 -10.92 -3.27 0.07
N GLN A 173 -12.12 -2.71 0.21
CA GLN A 173 -13.26 -3.00 -0.64
C GLN A 173 -13.66 -1.76 -1.42
N ASN A 174 -13.96 -1.95 -2.70
CA ASN A 174 -14.44 -0.89 -3.57
C ASN A 174 -13.56 0.36 -3.59
N VAL A 175 -12.24 0.16 -3.74
CA VAL A 175 -11.24 1.23 -3.83
C VAL A 175 -10.57 1.22 -5.20
N ARG A 176 -10.08 2.38 -5.65
CA ARG A 176 -9.42 2.52 -6.95
C ARG A 176 -7.97 2.07 -6.96
N ASP A 177 -7.29 2.20 -5.84
CA ASP A 177 -5.86 1.96 -5.73
C ASP A 177 -5.51 1.48 -4.33
N PHE A 178 -4.28 0.96 -4.19
CA PHE A 178 -3.71 0.53 -2.93
C PHE A 178 -2.31 1.13 -2.78
N GLY A 179 -2.06 1.78 -1.65
CA GLY A 179 -0.75 2.30 -1.30
C GLY A 179 -0.43 2.01 0.16
N PHE A 180 0.83 2.10 0.52
CA PHE A 180 1.29 1.95 1.91
C PHE A 180 2.54 2.76 2.19
N SER A 181 2.77 3.03 3.47
CA SER A 181 4.01 3.61 3.97
C SER A 181 4.56 2.79 5.12
N THR A 182 5.88 2.65 5.21
CA THR A 182 6.52 1.86 6.26
C THR A 182 7.90 2.40 6.66
N SER A 183 8.17 2.39 7.96
CA SER A 183 9.47 2.79 8.55
C SER A 183 9.62 2.23 9.97
N ARG A 184 10.84 2.16 10.47
CA ARG A 184 11.13 1.99 11.91
C ARG A 184 10.78 3.24 12.72
N LYS A 185 10.86 4.41 12.08
CA LYS A 185 10.75 5.74 12.69
C LYS A 185 9.30 6.20 12.91
N PHE A 186 8.32 5.40 12.48
CA PHE A 186 6.94 5.87 12.50
C PHE A 186 6.33 5.92 13.89
N ILE A 187 5.85 7.11 14.22
CA ILE A 187 4.87 7.41 15.24
C ILE A 187 3.50 7.28 14.58
N ILE A 188 2.53 6.76 15.30
CA ILE A 188 1.15 6.61 14.80
C ILE A 188 0.21 7.18 15.84
N ASP A 189 -0.69 8.02 15.43
CA ASP A 189 -1.88 8.38 16.20
C ASP A 189 -3.17 8.17 15.38
N ALA A 190 -4.27 7.98 16.08
CA ALA A 190 -5.55 7.75 15.46
C ALA A 190 -6.70 8.22 16.35
N MET A 191 -7.82 8.59 15.71
CA MET A 191 -9.09 8.83 16.40
C MET A 191 -10.26 8.42 15.53
N ALA A 192 -11.37 8.05 16.15
CA ALA A 192 -12.61 7.80 15.44
C ALA A 192 -13.23 9.12 14.95
N VAL A 193 -13.86 9.06 13.78
CA VAL A 193 -14.61 10.19 13.20
C VAL A 193 -16.09 9.77 13.11
N ASP A 194 -16.98 10.59 13.65
CA ASP A 194 -18.43 10.31 13.62
C ASP A 194 -19.02 10.89 12.33
N LEU A 195 -19.20 10.03 11.32
CA LEU A 195 -19.87 10.37 10.08
C LEU A 195 -21.30 9.78 10.06
N PRO A 196 -22.24 10.40 9.31
CA PRO A 196 -23.64 9.93 9.29
C PRO A 196 -23.83 8.46 8.92
N SER A 197 -22.95 7.90 8.09
CA SER A 197 -23.06 6.53 7.56
C SER A 197 -22.13 5.52 8.22
N ASN A 198 -21.03 5.97 8.85
CA ASN A 198 -20.02 5.08 9.43
C ASN A 198 -19.12 5.83 10.42
N LYS A 199 -18.23 5.09 11.09
CA LYS A 199 -17.26 5.63 12.05
C LYS A 199 -15.85 5.21 11.65
N PRO A 200 -15.26 5.85 10.63
CA PRO A 200 -13.90 5.55 10.21
C PRO A 200 -12.89 6.07 11.25
N LEU A 201 -11.66 5.55 11.14
CA LEU A 201 -10.49 6.10 11.84
C LEU A 201 -9.79 7.14 10.97
N ALA A 202 -9.51 8.30 11.53
CA ALA A 202 -8.48 9.19 11.03
C ALA A 202 -7.15 8.74 11.63
N ILE A 203 -6.16 8.47 10.78
CA ILE A 203 -4.86 7.93 11.18
C ILE A 203 -3.78 8.85 10.64
N SER A 204 -2.85 9.25 11.51
CA SER A 204 -1.63 9.94 11.13
C SER A 204 -0.43 9.02 11.33
N ILE A 205 0.49 9.02 10.37
CA ILE A 205 1.72 8.25 10.43
C ILE A 205 2.89 9.15 9.98
N TYR A 206 3.89 9.32 10.84
CA TYR A 206 4.97 10.26 10.61
C TYR A 206 6.21 9.93 11.45
N PRO A 207 7.42 10.30 11.00
CA PRO A 207 8.63 10.24 11.82
C PRO A 207 8.73 11.48 12.72
N LYS A 208 9.54 11.40 13.78
CA LYS A 208 9.78 12.55 14.67
C LYS A 208 10.35 13.78 13.95
N GLU A 209 11.06 13.59 12.85
CA GLU A 209 11.64 14.64 12.02
C GLU A 209 10.58 15.43 11.21
N ALA A 210 9.35 14.95 11.14
CA ALA A 210 8.24 15.67 10.53
C ALA A 210 7.60 16.72 11.47
N ASN A 211 7.98 16.73 12.75
CA ASN A 211 7.58 17.80 13.66
C ASN A 211 8.38 19.07 13.33
N PRO A 212 7.68 20.21 13.07
CA PRO A 212 8.32 21.50 12.80
C PRO A 212 9.07 22.05 14.01
#